data_df69c05b5b9062e0134e78f556a40985
#
_entry.id   df69c05b5b9062e0134e78f556a40985
#
_cell.length_a   1.000
_cell.length_b   1.000
_cell.length_c   1.000
_cell.angle_alpha   90.00
_cell.angle_beta   90.00
_cell.angle_gamma   90.00
#
_symmetry.space_group_name_H-M   'P 1'
#
loop_
_entity.id
_entity.type
_entity.pdbx_description
1 polymer ?
#
loop_
_entity_poly.entity_id
_entity_poly.type
_entity_poly.pdbx_seq_one_letter_code
_entity_poly.pdbx_strand_id
1 'polypeptide(L)'
;MNLKNKITTVLLGLFLTTVSFAQTAKPTEYLGIAGQILFDKTSYNLAWTSHPTDNYYKQEYLVKGDIIGKFKKLVLLEIITGKTKLKDVVAVKVTELKKIKASSPIVNYETFEKDGEVMLDFLVSENTPDGKYLSIVERNVYRYKSIIDKNGRKGILLFGVSERAYGDDIDKFFPNLKAHRFDLINLVGAFEIPEITIAK
;
A
#
# COMPACT_ATOMS: atom_id res chain seq x y z
N MET A 1 27.75 23.73 17.57
CA MET A 1 28.08 22.43 16.94
C MET A 1 26.80 21.80 16.45
N ASN A 2 26.47 22.05 15.16
CA ASN A 2 25.17 21.70 14.56
C ASN A 2 25.14 20.23 14.16
N LEU A 3 24.39 19.44 14.90
CA LEU A 3 24.07 18.06 14.52
C LEU A 3 22.94 18.11 13.48
N LYS A 4 23.30 18.17 12.20
CA LYS A 4 22.35 17.98 11.09
C LYS A 4 21.89 16.52 11.15
N ASN A 5 20.68 16.30 11.66
CA ASN A 5 19.96 15.05 11.52
C ASN A 5 19.80 14.76 10.02
N LYS A 6 20.59 13.83 9.51
CA LYS A 6 20.36 13.22 8.20
C LYS A 6 19.11 12.34 8.34
N ILE A 7 17.96 12.91 8.01
CA ILE A 7 16.76 12.12 7.68
C ILE A 7 17.14 11.39 6.40
N THR A 8 17.51 10.13 6.55
CA THR A 8 17.64 9.23 5.39
C THR A 8 16.25 9.11 4.79
N THR A 9 16.03 9.81 3.69
CA THR A 9 14.82 9.75 2.89
C THR A 9 14.77 8.33 2.34
N VAL A 10 14.04 7.45 3.03
CA VAL A 10 13.60 6.19 2.43
C VAL A 10 12.67 6.61 1.30
N LEU A 11 13.18 6.61 0.08
CA LEU A 11 12.38 6.75 -1.12
C LEU A 11 11.41 5.57 -1.12
N LEU A 12 10.21 5.81 -0.63
CA LEU A 12 9.07 4.93 -0.82
C LEU A 12 8.64 5.11 -2.28
N GLY A 13 9.52 4.62 -3.17
CA GLY A 13 9.29 4.73 -4.61
C GLY A 13 8.00 4.00 -4.95
N LEU A 14 7.14 4.67 -5.71
CA LEU A 14 6.14 4.01 -6.54
C LEU A 14 6.95 3.19 -7.57
N PHE A 15 7.48 2.04 -7.13
CA PHE A 15 8.02 1.07 -8.06
C PHE A 15 6.83 0.39 -8.73
N LEU A 16 6.39 0.97 -9.82
CA LEU A 16 5.88 0.18 -10.92
C LEU A 16 7.08 -0.67 -11.36
N THR A 17 7.17 -1.84 -10.76
CA THR A 17 8.34 -2.70 -10.86
C THR A 17 8.50 -3.18 -12.27
N THR A 18 9.59 -2.77 -12.90
CA THR A 18 10.20 -3.57 -13.97
C THR A 18 10.37 -5.00 -13.45
N VAL A 19 9.80 -5.94 -14.18
CA VAL A 19 9.76 -7.36 -13.89
C VAL A 19 11.18 -7.87 -13.67
N SER A 20 11.60 -8.03 -12.43
CA SER A 20 12.70 -8.91 -12.09
C SER A 20 12.14 -10.30 -11.86
N PHE A 21 12.31 -11.19 -12.84
CA PHE A 21 12.14 -12.62 -12.65
C PHE A 21 13.12 -13.08 -11.58
N ALA A 22 12.64 -13.33 -10.39
CA ALA A 22 13.16 -14.33 -9.46
C ALA A 22 12.47 -14.21 -8.09
N GLN A 23 11.38 -14.92 -7.87
CA GLN A 23 11.16 -15.46 -6.53
C GLN A 23 10.51 -16.83 -6.62
N THR A 24 11.34 -17.85 -6.83
CA THR A 24 11.00 -19.25 -6.57
C THR A 24 11.05 -19.58 -5.07
N ALA A 25 11.60 -18.70 -4.25
CA ALA A 25 11.64 -18.87 -2.80
C ALA A 25 10.31 -18.37 -2.17
N LYS A 26 9.80 -19.14 -1.21
CA LYS A 26 8.63 -18.74 -0.40
C LYS A 26 8.93 -17.38 0.29
N PRO A 27 8.04 -16.39 0.20
CA PRO A 27 8.25 -15.10 0.84
C PRO A 27 8.39 -15.26 2.37
N THR A 28 9.31 -14.51 2.96
CA THR A 28 9.55 -14.54 4.40
C THR A 28 8.43 -13.79 5.11
N GLU A 29 7.83 -14.42 6.10
CA GLU A 29 6.82 -13.80 6.95
C GLU A 29 7.52 -13.04 8.09
N TYR A 30 7.35 -11.71 8.16
CA TYR A 30 8.00 -10.83 9.13
C TYR A 30 7.09 -10.33 10.24
N LEU A 31 5.76 -10.42 10.06
CA LEU A 31 4.79 -9.70 10.89
C LEU A 31 4.03 -10.60 11.86
N GLY A 32 4.34 -11.90 11.90
CA GLY A 32 3.71 -12.89 12.78
C GLY A 32 2.27 -13.21 12.37
N ILE A 33 1.90 -12.96 11.11
CA ILE A 33 0.55 -13.22 10.61
C ILE A 33 0.47 -14.68 10.16
N ALA A 34 -0.30 -15.47 10.91
CA ALA A 34 -0.51 -16.86 10.59
C ALA A 34 -1.51 -17.01 9.42
N GLY A 35 -1.03 -17.60 8.30
CA GLY A 35 -1.89 -18.02 7.21
C GLY A 35 -2.30 -16.89 6.24
N GLN A 36 -3.58 -16.87 5.91
CA GLN A 36 -4.16 -15.97 4.91
C GLN A 36 -4.80 -14.75 5.57
N ILE A 37 -4.82 -13.62 4.87
CA ILE A 37 -5.68 -12.49 5.23
C ILE A 37 -7.03 -12.71 4.56
N LEU A 38 -8.11 -12.77 5.35
CA LEU A 38 -9.48 -12.80 4.86
C LEU A 38 -9.99 -11.35 4.82
N PHE A 39 -10.06 -10.76 3.63
CA PHE A 39 -10.59 -9.42 3.40
C PHE A 39 -11.77 -9.49 2.42
N ASP A 40 -12.88 -8.87 2.75
CA ASP A 40 -14.11 -8.84 1.94
C ASP A 40 -14.48 -10.24 1.41
N LYS A 41 -14.56 -11.24 2.33
CA LYS A 41 -14.88 -12.65 2.04
C LYS A 41 -13.91 -13.36 1.09
N THR A 42 -12.78 -12.75 0.77
CA THR A 42 -11.75 -13.29 -0.12
C THR A 42 -10.46 -13.55 0.65
N SER A 43 -9.84 -14.71 0.41
CA SER A 43 -8.57 -15.11 1.03
C SER A 43 -7.39 -14.64 0.20
N TYR A 44 -6.48 -13.92 0.83
CA TYR A 44 -5.24 -13.41 0.24
C TYR A 44 -4.05 -14.11 0.88
N ASN A 45 -3.17 -14.67 0.04
CA ASN A 45 -1.96 -15.38 0.47
C ASN A 45 -0.75 -14.44 0.39
N LEU A 46 0.20 -14.60 1.31
CA LEU A 46 1.47 -13.89 1.25
C LEU A 46 2.19 -14.22 -0.07
N ALA A 47 2.39 -13.20 -0.90
CA ALA A 47 2.95 -13.33 -2.24
C ALA A 47 4.33 -12.67 -2.37
N TRP A 48 4.58 -11.60 -1.63
CA TRP A 48 5.85 -10.89 -1.67
C TRP A 48 6.15 -10.16 -0.37
N THR A 49 7.44 -10.02 -0.06
CA THR A 49 7.92 -9.33 1.14
C THR A 49 9.17 -8.51 0.88
N SER A 50 9.36 -7.45 1.68
CA SER A 50 10.56 -6.63 1.67
C SER A 50 10.91 -6.16 3.09
N HIS A 51 12.20 -6.19 3.41
CA HIS A 51 12.78 -5.72 4.66
C HIS A 51 14.13 -5.07 4.37
N PRO A 52 14.14 -3.89 3.68
CA PRO A 52 15.37 -3.27 3.20
C PRO A 52 16.16 -2.56 4.31
N THR A 53 15.54 -2.28 5.46
CA THR A 53 16.17 -1.63 6.62
C THR A 53 15.59 -2.21 7.91
N ASP A 54 16.33 -2.15 9.01
CA ASP A 54 15.96 -2.72 10.31
C ASP A 54 14.64 -2.22 10.88
N ASN A 55 14.12 -1.11 10.35
CA ASN A 55 12.90 -0.48 10.83
C ASN A 55 11.76 -0.46 9.81
N TYR A 56 11.90 -1.10 8.64
CA TYR A 56 10.87 -1.12 7.61
C TYR A 56 10.55 -2.53 7.15
N TYR A 57 9.27 -2.90 7.20
CA TYR A 57 8.73 -4.20 6.80
C TYR A 57 7.56 -3.99 5.87
N LYS A 58 7.51 -4.76 4.78
CA LYS A 58 6.39 -4.75 3.83
C LYS A 58 6.03 -6.17 3.43
N GLN A 59 4.73 -6.46 3.42
CA GLN A 59 4.17 -7.74 2.98
C GLN A 59 2.99 -7.47 2.05
N GLU A 60 2.98 -8.16 0.92
CA GLU A 60 1.92 -8.07 -0.09
C GLU A 60 1.25 -9.43 -0.25
N TYR A 61 -0.07 -9.40 -0.29
CA TYR A 61 -0.92 -10.57 -0.30
C TYR A 61 -1.82 -10.56 -1.52
N LEU A 62 -1.90 -11.69 -2.22
CA LEU A 62 -2.68 -11.85 -3.45
C LEU A 62 -3.66 -13.02 -3.34
N VAL A 63 -4.71 -12.99 -4.14
CA VAL A 63 -5.57 -14.16 -4.35
C VAL A 63 -4.78 -15.25 -5.10
N LYS A 64 -5.21 -16.50 -4.92
CA LYS A 64 -4.58 -17.64 -5.60
C LYS A 64 -4.67 -17.46 -7.12
N GLY A 65 -3.52 -17.51 -7.80
CA GLY A 65 -3.40 -17.40 -9.25
C GLY A 65 -2.96 -16.02 -9.75
N ASP A 66 -3.07 -14.97 -8.93
CA ASP A 66 -2.50 -13.66 -9.25
C ASP A 66 -0.99 -13.62 -8.98
N ILE A 67 -0.31 -12.70 -9.65
CA ILE A 67 1.13 -12.43 -9.47
C ILE A 67 1.35 -10.95 -9.20
N ILE A 68 2.45 -10.59 -8.52
CA ILE A 68 2.77 -9.20 -8.13
C ILE A 68 2.75 -8.24 -9.31
N GLY A 69 3.23 -8.64 -10.47
CA GLY A 69 3.21 -7.79 -11.67
C GLY A 69 1.85 -7.64 -12.33
N LYS A 70 0.89 -8.55 -12.04
CA LYS A 70 -0.43 -8.55 -12.67
C LYS A 70 -1.48 -9.11 -11.73
N PHE A 71 -2.16 -8.23 -11.01
CA PHE A 71 -3.24 -8.56 -10.07
C PHE A 71 -4.45 -7.64 -10.30
N LYS A 72 -5.62 -8.08 -9.91
CA LYS A 72 -6.82 -7.22 -9.89
C LYS A 72 -7.01 -6.56 -8.53
N LYS A 73 -6.72 -7.26 -7.44
CA LYS A 73 -6.78 -6.72 -6.08
C LYS A 73 -5.61 -7.27 -5.26
N LEU A 74 -4.99 -6.39 -4.47
CA LEU A 74 -3.87 -6.69 -3.59
C LEU A 74 -4.17 -6.14 -2.19
N VAL A 75 -3.84 -6.91 -1.17
CA VAL A 75 -3.80 -6.45 0.22
C VAL A 75 -2.34 -6.27 0.63
N LEU A 76 -2.02 -5.19 1.32
CA LEU A 76 -0.66 -4.95 1.80
C LEU A 76 -0.65 -4.54 3.27
N LEU A 77 0.44 -4.88 3.92
CA LEU A 77 0.82 -4.40 5.25
C LEU A 77 2.23 -3.84 5.18
N GLU A 78 2.38 -2.62 5.69
CA GLU A 78 3.69 -2.00 5.89
C GLU A 78 3.83 -1.56 7.34
N ILE A 79 5.05 -1.70 7.89
CA ILE A 79 5.36 -1.23 9.22
C ILE A 79 6.67 -0.45 9.21
N ILE A 80 6.63 0.72 9.83
CA ILE A 80 7.81 1.52 10.14
C ILE A 80 7.95 1.54 11.65
N THR A 81 8.97 0.87 12.19
CA THR A 81 9.25 0.88 13.63
C THR A 81 10.04 2.11 14.05
N GLY A 82 9.94 2.48 15.33
CA GLY A 82 10.67 3.60 15.91
C GLY A 82 9.81 4.78 16.35
N LYS A 83 10.44 5.96 16.47
CA LYS A 83 9.81 7.18 16.99
C LYS A 83 9.17 8.06 15.90
N THR A 84 8.85 7.48 14.74
CA THR A 84 8.22 8.19 13.63
C THR A 84 6.79 8.58 13.98
N LYS A 85 6.37 9.79 13.60
CA LYS A 85 4.99 10.24 13.80
C LYS A 85 4.13 9.84 12.61
N LEU A 86 2.89 9.44 12.88
CA LEU A 86 1.92 9.05 11.83
C LEU A 86 1.76 10.16 10.78
N LYS A 87 1.61 11.41 11.20
CA LYS A 87 1.45 12.55 10.28
C LYS A 87 2.64 12.73 9.34
N ASP A 88 3.87 12.43 9.79
CA ASP A 88 5.07 12.56 8.97
C ASP A 88 5.07 11.47 7.87
N VAL A 89 4.65 10.24 8.20
CA VAL A 89 4.55 9.14 7.23
C VAL A 89 3.52 9.45 6.16
N VAL A 90 2.33 9.90 6.56
CA VAL A 90 1.27 10.29 5.61
C VAL A 90 1.70 11.47 4.74
N ALA A 91 2.38 12.47 5.32
CA ALA A 91 2.86 13.65 4.59
C ALA A 91 3.88 13.29 3.49
N VAL A 92 4.73 12.28 3.73
CA VAL A 92 5.66 11.77 2.70
C VAL A 92 4.88 11.23 1.52
N LYS A 93 3.86 10.38 1.74
CA LYS A 93 3.05 9.80 0.66
C LYS A 93 2.25 10.86 -0.09
N VAL A 94 1.63 11.81 0.62
CA VAL A 94 0.91 12.93 0.01
C VAL A 94 1.84 13.81 -0.83
N THR A 95 3.08 14.03 -0.37
CA THR A 95 4.07 14.80 -1.14
C THR A 95 4.47 14.09 -2.42
N GLU A 96 4.63 12.77 -2.38
CA GLU A 96 4.88 11.93 -3.57
C GLU A 96 3.71 12.05 -4.56
N LEU A 97 2.47 11.87 -4.10
CA LEU A 97 1.28 12.00 -4.94
C LEU A 97 1.15 13.38 -5.59
N LYS A 98 1.47 14.45 -4.85
CA LYS A 98 1.51 15.81 -5.41
C LYS A 98 2.51 15.95 -6.55
N LYS A 99 3.69 15.34 -6.43
CA LYS A 99 4.70 15.35 -7.49
C LYS A 99 4.22 14.62 -8.74
N ILE A 100 3.64 13.44 -8.58
CA ILE A 100 3.12 12.65 -9.70
C ILE A 100 1.94 13.37 -10.37
N LYS A 101 1.05 13.99 -9.58
CA LYS A 101 -0.10 14.75 -10.08
C LYS A 101 0.31 15.89 -11.01
N ALA A 102 1.48 16.48 -10.83
CA ALA A 102 1.99 17.54 -11.70
C ALA A 102 2.20 17.06 -13.15
N SER A 103 2.42 15.77 -13.38
CA SER A 103 2.64 15.15 -14.70
C SER A 103 1.53 14.18 -15.13
N SER A 104 0.62 13.82 -14.24
CA SER A 104 -0.48 12.88 -14.51
C SER A 104 -1.82 13.41 -13.97
N PRO A 105 -2.74 13.86 -14.84
CA PRO A 105 -4.03 14.42 -14.40
C PRO A 105 -4.97 13.39 -13.75
N ILE A 106 -4.74 12.10 -13.97
CA ILE A 106 -5.50 11.01 -13.34
C ILE A 106 -5.21 10.92 -11.84
N VAL A 107 -4.00 11.28 -11.42
CA VAL A 107 -3.61 11.20 -10.00
C VAL A 107 -4.48 12.15 -9.19
N ASN A 108 -5.23 11.56 -8.29
CA ASN A 108 -6.04 12.28 -7.32
C ASN A 108 -5.96 11.59 -5.97
N TYR A 109 -6.15 12.34 -4.88
CA TYR A 109 -6.13 11.77 -3.54
C TYR A 109 -7.03 12.55 -2.60
N GLU A 110 -7.50 11.86 -1.57
CA GLU A 110 -8.26 12.42 -0.45
C GLU A 110 -7.83 11.77 0.86
N THR A 111 -7.82 12.53 1.93
CA THR A 111 -7.48 12.06 3.27
C THR A 111 -8.66 12.16 4.21
N PHE A 112 -8.84 11.15 5.07
CA PHE A 112 -9.86 11.10 6.10
C PHE A 112 -9.17 10.83 7.43
N GLU A 113 -9.49 11.60 8.46
CA GLU A 113 -8.95 11.41 9.82
C GLU A 113 -10.08 11.02 10.76
N LYS A 114 -9.86 9.95 11.52
CA LYS A 114 -10.80 9.50 12.55
C LYS A 114 -10.05 8.72 13.64
N ASP A 115 -10.35 9.00 14.90
CA ASP A 115 -9.86 8.26 16.08
C ASP A 115 -8.32 8.11 16.14
N GLY A 116 -7.58 9.12 15.63
CA GLY A 116 -6.12 9.12 15.59
C GLY A 116 -5.52 8.28 14.46
N GLU A 117 -6.34 7.76 13.56
CA GLU A 117 -5.95 7.08 12.33
C GLU A 117 -6.15 7.99 11.12
N VAL A 118 -5.42 7.72 10.04
CA VAL A 118 -5.57 8.45 8.77
C VAL A 118 -5.83 7.45 7.65
N MET A 119 -6.88 7.67 6.88
CA MET A 119 -7.07 6.99 5.60
C MET A 119 -6.70 7.91 4.45
N LEU A 120 -6.05 7.34 3.44
CA LEU A 120 -5.66 7.98 2.20
C LEU A 120 -6.21 7.16 1.02
N ASP A 121 -7.20 7.72 0.30
CA ASP A 121 -7.75 7.17 -0.94
C ASP A 121 -7.09 7.89 -2.12
N PHE A 122 -6.47 7.16 -3.04
CA PHE A 122 -5.79 7.78 -4.17
C PHE A 122 -5.78 6.91 -5.42
N LEU A 123 -5.69 7.60 -6.57
CA LEU A 123 -5.56 7.01 -7.89
C LEU A 123 -4.16 7.30 -8.45
N VAL A 124 -3.60 6.30 -9.11
CA VAL A 124 -2.40 6.41 -9.96
C VAL A 124 -2.64 5.69 -11.28
N SER A 125 -1.85 6.00 -12.31
CA SER A 125 -2.00 5.38 -13.61
C SER A 125 -0.67 5.27 -14.34
N GLU A 126 -0.60 4.33 -15.27
CA GLU A 126 0.44 4.22 -16.28
C GLU A 126 -0.14 4.39 -17.67
N ASN A 127 0.65 4.96 -18.57
CA ASN A 127 0.32 5.04 -19.98
C ASN A 127 0.95 3.87 -20.76
N THR A 128 0.40 3.61 -21.94
CA THR A 128 1.06 2.78 -22.94
C THR A 128 2.42 3.39 -23.32
N PRO A 129 3.38 2.60 -23.86
CA PRO A 129 4.71 3.09 -24.20
C PRO A 129 4.71 4.28 -25.20
N ASP A 130 3.67 4.38 -26.03
CA ASP A 130 3.48 5.51 -26.96
C ASP A 130 2.79 6.72 -26.32
N GLY A 131 2.39 6.63 -25.04
CA GLY A 131 1.76 7.68 -24.26
C GLY A 131 0.32 8.01 -24.63
N LYS A 132 -0.30 7.27 -25.57
CA LYS A 132 -1.62 7.64 -26.11
C LYS A 132 -2.80 7.17 -25.25
N TYR A 133 -2.64 6.06 -24.55
CA TYR A 133 -3.71 5.42 -23.78
C TYR A 133 -3.24 5.09 -22.37
N LEU A 134 -4.18 4.89 -21.47
CA LEU A 134 -3.89 4.30 -20.16
C LEU A 134 -3.69 2.79 -20.33
N SER A 135 -2.58 2.26 -19.81
CA SER A 135 -2.33 0.83 -19.75
C SER A 135 -2.78 0.23 -18.42
N ILE A 136 -2.64 1.01 -17.34
CA ILE A 136 -3.01 0.62 -15.97
C ILE A 136 -3.66 1.81 -15.28
N VAL A 137 -4.73 1.56 -14.53
CA VAL A 137 -5.24 2.45 -13.50
C VAL A 137 -5.29 1.68 -12.20
N GLU A 138 -4.79 2.29 -11.12
CA GLU A 138 -4.79 1.71 -9.79
C GLU A 138 -5.40 2.66 -8.79
N ARG A 139 -6.39 2.15 -8.03
CA ARG A 139 -6.92 2.80 -6.84
C ARG A 139 -6.32 2.16 -5.61
N ASN A 140 -5.91 2.99 -4.66
CA ASN A 140 -5.35 2.57 -3.40
C ASN A 140 -6.13 3.20 -2.25
N VAL A 141 -6.53 2.40 -1.27
CA VAL A 141 -7.08 2.87 0.00
C VAL A 141 -6.17 2.39 1.11
N TYR A 142 -5.45 3.32 1.73
CA TYR A 142 -4.46 3.08 2.77
C TYR A 142 -4.95 3.60 4.11
N ARG A 143 -4.90 2.77 5.14
CA ARG A 143 -5.24 3.11 6.53
C ARG A 143 -3.96 3.07 7.36
N TYR A 144 -3.59 4.22 7.91
CA TYR A 144 -2.42 4.39 8.75
C TYR A 144 -2.82 4.49 10.21
N LYS A 145 -2.12 3.78 11.09
CA LYS A 145 -2.33 3.83 12.53
C LYS A 145 -1.03 3.65 13.31
N SER A 146 -0.96 4.25 14.50
CA SER A 146 0.10 3.95 15.45
C SER A 146 -0.13 2.58 16.08
N ILE A 147 0.95 1.78 16.23
CA ILE A 147 0.88 0.47 16.85
C ILE A 147 1.95 0.29 17.92
N ILE A 148 1.69 -0.68 18.79
CA ILE A 148 2.68 -1.33 19.65
C ILE A 148 2.55 -2.82 19.36
N ASP A 149 3.62 -3.47 18.87
CA ASP A 149 3.59 -4.91 18.60
C ASP A 149 3.60 -5.74 19.90
N LYS A 150 3.42 -7.05 19.78
CA LYS A 150 3.48 -7.96 20.94
C LYS A 150 4.79 -7.90 21.74
N ASN A 151 5.87 -7.46 21.12
CA ASN A 151 7.18 -7.33 21.75
C ASN A 151 7.41 -5.93 22.34
N GLY A 152 6.38 -5.05 22.36
CA GLY A 152 6.44 -3.69 22.87
C GLY A 152 7.11 -2.68 21.92
N ARG A 153 7.41 -3.06 20.67
CA ARG A 153 7.98 -2.14 19.67
C ARG A 153 6.91 -1.20 19.15
N LYS A 154 7.19 0.10 19.23
CA LYS A 154 6.32 1.16 18.68
C LYS A 154 6.59 1.36 17.20
N GLY A 155 5.56 1.70 16.47
CA GLY A 155 5.67 2.00 15.05
C GLY A 155 4.38 2.55 14.44
N ILE A 156 4.44 2.75 13.14
CA ILE A 156 3.29 3.09 12.30
C ILE A 156 3.01 1.90 11.40
N LEU A 157 1.78 1.43 11.40
CA LEU A 157 1.27 0.40 10.52
C LEU A 157 0.43 1.06 9.43
N LEU A 158 0.65 0.63 8.19
CA LEU A 158 -0.21 0.86 7.05
C LEU A 158 -0.87 -0.48 6.69
N PHE A 159 -2.19 -0.51 6.69
CA PHE A 159 -3.00 -1.53 6.03
C PHE A 159 -3.55 -0.94 4.74
N GLY A 160 -3.31 -1.56 3.61
CA GLY A 160 -3.70 -1.04 2.31
C GLY A 160 -4.40 -2.08 1.44
N VAL A 161 -5.29 -1.58 0.58
CA VAL A 161 -5.91 -2.37 -0.49
C VAL A 161 -5.74 -1.61 -1.79
N SER A 162 -5.20 -2.29 -2.80
CA SER A 162 -5.05 -1.77 -4.16
C SER A 162 -5.97 -2.52 -5.12
N GLU A 163 -6.64 -1.79 -6.00
CA GLU A 163 -7.48 -2.34 -7.09
C GLU A 163 -6.96 -1.82 -8.43
N ARG A 164 -6.70 -2.75 -9.37
CA ARG A 164 -6.18 -2.42 -10.71
C ARG A 164 -7.15 -2.79 -11.81
N ALA A 165 -7.19 -1.93 -12.83
CA ALA A 165 -7.75 -2.22 -14.13
C ALA A 165 -6.70 -2.06 -15.23
N TYR A 166 -6.81 -2.86 -16.27
CA TYR A 166 -5.86 -2.93 -17.37
C TYR A 166 -6.59 -2.81 -18.72
N GLY A 167 -6.00 -2.07 -19.66
CA GLY A 167 -6.53 -1.96 -21.02
C GLY A 167 -8.03 -1.64 -21.07
N ASP A 168 -8.82 -2.45 -21.76
CA ASP A 168 -10.27 -2.23 -21.97
C ASP A 168 -11.10 -2.28 -20.68
N ASP A 169 -10.60 -2.90 -19.60
CA ASP A 169 -11.29 -2.90 -18.30
C ASP A 169 -11.31 -1.50 -17.66
N ILE A 170 -10.43 -0.58 -18.10
CA ILE A 170 -10.33 0.79 -17.57
C ILE A 170 -11.62 1.59 -17.83
N ASP A 171 -12.25 1.38 -18.95
CA ASP A 171 -13.52 2.08 -19.31
C ASP A 171 -14.64 1.78 -18.31
N LYS A 172 -14.64 0.59 -17.72
CA LYS A 172 -15.63 0.18 -16.70
C LYS A 172 -15.19 0.59 -15.29
N PHE A 173 -13.89 0.75 -15.08
CA PHE A 173 -13.33 1.06 -13.76
C PHE A 173 -13.80 2.42 -13.24
N PHE A 174 -13.73 3.48 -14.02
CA PHE A 174 -14.11 4.82 -13.57
C PHE A 174 -15.61 4.98 -13.23
N PRO A 175 -16.57 4.51 -14.07
CA PRO A 175 -17.98 4.52 -13.70
C PRO A 175 -18.25 3.72 -12.43
N ASN A 176 -17.66 2.54 -12.27
CA ASN A 176 -17.80 1.72 -11.07
C ASN A 176 -17.24 2.43 -9.84
N LEU A 177 -16.04 3.00 -9.94
CA LEU A 177 -15.45 3.79 -8.85
C LEU A 177 -16.36 4.96 -8.43
N LYS A 178 -16.94 5.67 -9.40
CA LYS A 178 -17.86 6.78 -9.11
C LYS A 178 -19.11 6.31 -8.37
N ALA A 179 -19.68 5.18 -8.77
CA ALA A 179 -20.90 4.61 -8.16
C ALA A 179 -20.65 4.03 -6.75
N HIS A 180 -19.46 3.45 -6.52
CA HIS A 180 -19.11 2.65 -5.33
C HIS A 180 -17.90 3.21 -4.57
N ARG A 181 -17.71 4.53 -4.62
CA ARG A 181 -16.51 5.17 -4.09
C ARG A 181 -16.23 4.84 -2.63
N PHE A 182 -17.25 4.86 -1.79
CA PHE A 182 -17.09 4.67 -0.35
C PHE A 182 -17.06 3.21 0.10
N ASP A 183 -17.40 2.25 -0.78
CA ASP A 183 -17.48 0.84 -0.39
C ASP A 183 -16.12 0.31 0.07
N LEU A 184 -15.07 0.53 -0.73
CA LEU A 184 -13.71 0.12 -0.35
C LEU A 184 -13.18 0.89 0.86
N ILE A 185 -13.46 2.20 0.96
CA ILE A 185 -13.09 3.02 2.13
C ILE A 185 -13.70 2.44 3.41
N ASN A 186 -15.00 2.10 3.38
CA ASN A 186 -15.70 1.52 4.51
C ASN A 186 -15.14 0.13 4.86
N LEU A 187 -14.87 -0.73 3.87
CA LEU A 187 -14.27 -2.05 4.08
C LEU A 187 -12.89 -1.95 4.73
N VAL A 188 -12.01 -1.07 4.23
CA VAL A 188 -10.67 -0.86 4.79
C VAL A 188 -10.76 -0.26 6.20
N GLY A 189 -11.68 0.68 6.41
CA GLY A 189 -11.88 1.32 7.73
C GLY A 189 -12.42 0.35 8.79
N ALA A 190 -13.29 -0.58 8.40
CA ALA A 190 -13.89 -1.57 9.29
C ALA A 190 -13.03 -2.84 9.48
N PHE A 191 -11.96 -3.01 8.69
CA PHE A 191 -11.16 -4.22 8.75
C PHE A 191 -10.41 -4.35 10.08
N GLU A 192 -10.58 -5.50 10.74
CA GLU A 192 -9.82 -5.86 11.94
C GLU A 192 -8.44 -6.38 11.52
N ILE A 193 -7.44 -5.51 11.64
CA ILE A 193 -6.06 -5.86 11.28
C ILE A 193 -5.55 -6.93 12.26
N PRO A 194 -4.99 -8.05 11.78
CA PRO A 194 -4.42 -9.07 12.64
C PRO A 194 -3.38 -8.49 13.62
N GLU A 195 -3.26 -9.12 14.77
CA GLU A 195 -2.25 -8.74 15.75
C GLU A 195 -0.84 -8.96 15.19
N ILE A 196 0.00 -7.93 15.31
CA ILE A 196 1.35 -7.92 14.73
C ILE A 196 2.38 -8.38 15.75
N THR A 197 3.28 -9.26 15.30
CA THR A 197 4.49 -9.65 16.02
C THR A 197 5.66 -9.59 15.05
N ILE A 198 6.41 -8.49 15.10
CA ILE A 198 7.53 -8.31 14.16
C ILE A 198 8.64 -9.32 14.49
N ALA A 199 9.15 -10.02 13.47
CA ALA A 199 10.30 -10.93 13.61
C ALA A 199 11.53 -10.21 14.19
N LYS A 200 12.36 -10.96 14.92
CA LYS A 200 13.62 -10.44 15.47
C LYS A 200 14.71 -10.43 14.41
#